data_390abc889182baea872d7da04e7a68a0
#
_entry.id   390abc889182baea872d7da04e7a68a0
#
_cell.length_a   1.000
_cell.length_b   1.000
_cell.length_c   1.000
_cell.angle_alpha   90.00
_cell.angle_beta   90.00
_cell.angle_gamma   90.00
#
_symmetry.space_group_name_H-M   'P 1'
#
loop_
_entity.id
_entity.type
_entity.pdbx_description
1 polymer ?
#
loop_
_entity_poly.entity_id
_entity_poly.type
_entity_poly.pdbx_seq_one_letter_code
_entity_poly.pdbx_strand_id
1 'polypeptide(L)'
;LGVGTATIIEALALLLGSRSYKELVERAYNLCSDLGLVARTLVEKGKDGLLEFKIEPGYPVRMALAERVADAEELIRRLGRCAIEAKYDGFRLQVHKKGKEVYIYSRNLEPMTDMFPEIKSAIGELPIEKIILEGEALAVNEQTGEFYPFQVTIQRKRKYDVYEFAKEYPLKLFCFDLLYLEGEDYTVKPFIERRKKLEELIVPGNTLELSELKIVDSAKEVEDFFEDAIVRGLEGIMGKKLDAPYTAGSRNFNWVKLKRSYKGQLADTLDVVIVGYFYGRGARSKLGIGALLTAVYDPSTDTFKTISKVGSGFTEEEWVRLKEMLDHIKLEHRHARVDSLITPDVWVEPRYVITVSADEITRSPLHTAGKVGDGPGYALRFPRAVSFVRADKLPEDATTVEEVLRMFQMQRKVKIEE
;
A
#
# COMPACT_ATOMS: atom_id res chain seq x y z
N LEU A 1 18.31 -10.92 -10.07
CA LEU A 1 19.32 -9.99 -10.58
C LEU A 1 19.62 -8.82 -9.64
N GLY A 2 18.89 -8.59 -8.56
CA GLY A 2 19.10 -7.49 -7.62
C GLY A 2 18.85 -6.08 -8.20
N VAL A 3 18.06 -5.98 -9.28
CA VAL A 3 17.75 -4.73 -9.97
C VAL A 3 16.27 -4.43 -9.78
N GLY A 4 15.95 -3.25 -9.26
CA GLY A 4 14.58 -2.80 -9.04
C GLY A 4 13.93 -2.19 -10.29
N THR A 5 12.61 -2.01 -10.23
CA THR A 5 11.80 -1.41 -11.29
C THR A 5 12.32 -0.03 -11.70
N ALA A 6 12.69 0.82 -10.72
CA ALA A 6 13.18 2.18 -10.98
C ALA A 6 14.45 2.17 -11.85
N THR A 7 15.38 1.25 -11.57
CA THR A 7 16.63 1.11 -12.35
C THR A 7 16.35 0.67 -13.79
N ILE A 8 15.36 -0.23 -13.98
CA ILE A 8 14.97 -0.68 -15.33
C ILE A 8 14.33 0.49 -16.10
N ILE A 9 13.45 1.25 -15.48
CA ILE A 9 12.82 2.43 -16.07
C ILE A 9 13.89 3.45 -16.49
N GLU A 10 14.89 3.70 -15.66
CA GLU A 10 15.99 4.62 -15.98
C GLU A 10 16.84 4.10 -17.15
N ALA A 11 17.12 2.80 -17.20
CA ALA A 11 17.82 2.18 -18.31
C ALA A 11 17.04 2.30 -19.63
N LEU A 12 15.72 2.08 -19.60
CA LEU A 12 14.85 2.25 -20.76
C LEU A 12 14.81 3.72 -21.24
N ALA A 13 14.83 4.68 -20.31
CA ALA A 13 14.92 6.11 -20.65
C ALA A 13 16.23 6.45 -21.35
N LEU A 14 17.36 5.86 -20.89
CA LEU A 14 18.65 6.03 -21.53
C LEU A 14 18.72 5.43 -22.94
N LEU A 15 17.97 4.35 -23.22
CA LEU A 15 17.86 3.83 -24.60
C LEU A 15 17.18 4.82 -25.55
N LEU A 16 16.35 5.74 -25.03
CA LEU A 16 15.82 6.88 -25.81
C LEU A 16 16.82 8.04 -25.94
N GLY A 17 18.01 7.92 -25.40
CA GLY A 17 19.11 8.89 -25.51
C GLY A 17 19.25 9.87 -24.34
N SER A 18 18.30 9.91 -23.39
CA SER A 18 18.38 10.82 -22.24
C SER A 18 17.53 10.34 -21.05
N ARG A 19 18.03 10.61 -19.83
CA ARG A 19 17.27 10.44 -18.57
C ARG A 19 16.00 11.28 -18.52
N SER A 20 15.91 12.36 -19.31
CA SER A 20 14.70 13.19 -19.38
C SER A 20 13.45 12.43 -19.86
N TYR A 21 13.61 11.28 -20.53
CA TYR A 21 12.51 10.42 -20.93
C TYR A 21 12.00 9.48 -19.83
N LYS A 22 12.55 9.54 -18.62
CA LYS A 22 12.13 8.70 -17.48
C LYS A 22 10.63 8.82 -17.22
N GLU A 23 10.08 10.02 -17.16
CA GLU A 23 8.66 10.25 -16.92
C GLU A 23 7.76 9.62 -17.99
N LEU A 24 8.20 9.62 -19.25
CA LEU A 24 7.46 8.98 -20.33
C LEU A 24 7.42 7.47 -20.16
N VAL A 25 8.56 6.84 -19.83
CA VAL A 25 8.66 5.40 -19.57
C VAL A 25 7.84 5.02 -18.34
N GLU A 26 7.94 5.79 -17.26
CA GLU A 26 7.13 5.62 -16.04
C GLU A 26 5.64 5.71 -16.33
N ARG A 27 5.21 6.72 -17.12
CA ARG A 27 3.81 6.85 -17.50
C ARG A 27 3.32 5.62 -18.25
N ALA A 28 4.04 5.15 -19.26
CA ALA A 28 3.67 3.95 -20.02
C ALA A 28 3.56 2.73 -19.09
N TYR A 29 4.55 2.53 -18.22
CA TYR A 29 4.54 1.46 -17.21
C TYR A 29 3.36 1.59 -16.24
N ASN A 30 3.08 2.78 -15.72
CA ASN A 30 1.99 2.99 -14.77
C ASN A 30 0.61 2.69 -15.36
N LEU A 31 0.44 2.82 -16.69
CA LEU A 31 -0.83 2.53 -17.37
C LEU A 31 -1.04 1.05 -17.71
N CYS A 32 0.03 0.25 -17.87
CA CYS A 32 -0.09 -1.16 -18.26
C CYS A 32 0.50 -2.15 -17.25
N SER A 33 1.29 -1.67 -16.27
CA SER A 33 1.99 -2.48 -15.24
C SER A 33 2.90 -3.59 -15.78
N ASP A 34 3.32 -3.49 -17.04
CA ASP A 34 4.15 -4.47 -17.74
C ASP A 34 5.39 -3.79 -18.36
N LEU A 35 6.54 -3.90 -17.66
CA LEU A 35 7.81 -3.37 -18.16
C LEU A 35 8.31 -4.09 -19.41
N GLY A 36 7.95 -5.37 -19.60
CA GLY A 36 8.31 -6.12 -20.79
C GLY A 36 7.59 -5.57 -22.03
N LEU A 37 6.29 -5.26 -21.88
CA LEU A 37 5.51 -4.61 -22.92
C LEU A 37 6.05 -3.21 -23.25
N VAL A 38 6.38 -2.43 -22.21
CA VAL A 38 6.99 -1.08 -22.37
C VAL A 38 8.31 -1.18 -23.12
N ALA A 39 9.20 -2.10 -22.72
CA ALA A 39 10.51 -2.29 -23.36
C ALA A 39 10.37 -2.73 -24.82
N ARG A 40 9.48 -3.68 -25.12
CA ARG A 40 9.18 -4.13 -26.48
C ARG A 40 8.68 -2.97 -27.33
N THR A 41 7.67 -2.24 -26.86
CA THR A 41 7.11 -1.10 -27.61
C THR A 41 8.16 -0.03 -27.86
N LEU A 42 9.04 0.22 -26.89
CA LEU A 42 10.15 1.16 -27.05
C LEU A 42 11.11 0.72 -28.17
N VAL A 43 11.46 -0.56 -28.22
CA VAL A 43 12.36 -1.10 -29.25
C VAL A 43 11.71 -1.10 -30.63
N GLU A 44 10.43 -1.47 -30.71
CA GLU A 44 9.71 -1.61 -31.99
C GLU A 44 9.23 -0.26 -32.55
N LYS A 45 8.76 0.65 -31.70
CA LYS A 45 8.08 1.90 -32.10
C LYS A 45 8.73 3.18 -31.57
N GLY A 46 9.79 3.05 -30.78
CA GLY A 46 10.47 4.20 -30.18
C GLY A 46 9.61 5.01 -29.23
N LYS A 47 9.91 6.30 -29.13
CA LYS A 47 9.20 7.25 -28.26
C LYS A 47 7.71 7.35 -28.58
N ASP A 48 7.35 7.35 -29.85
CA ASP A 48 5.96 7.52 -30.28
C ASP A 48 5.08 6.37 -29.82
N GLY A 49 5.62 5.14 -29.83
CA GLY A 49 4.92 3.98 -29.28
C GLY A 49 4.62 4.10 -27.78
N LEU A 50 5.52 4.74 -27.00
CA LEU A 50 5.26 4.96 -25.57
C LEU A 50 4.18 6.03 -25.32
N LEU A 51 4.02 6.99 -26.20
CA LEU A 51 2.96 8.00 -26.13
C LEU A 51 1.56 7.42 -26.41
N GLU A 52 1.49 6.32 -27.17
CA GLU A 52 0.24 5.64 -27.53
C GLU A 52 -0.36 4.80 -26.38
N PHE A 53 0.41 4.54 -25.28
CA PHE A 53 -0.11 3.77 -24.16
C PHE A 53 -1.37 4.42 -23.57
N LYS A 54 -2.43 3.62 -23.46
CA LYS A 54 -3.73 3.99 -22.88
C LYS A 54 -4.15 2.97 -21.84
N ILE A 55 -4.99 3.42 -20.91
CA ILE A 55 -5.65 2.54 -19.97
C ILE A 55 -6.67 1.66 -20.71
N GLU A 56 -6.67 0.35 -20.41
CA GLU A 56 -7.57 -0.61 -21.03
C GLU A 56 -7.99 -1.69 -20.03
N PRO A 57 -9.29 -2.07 -19.95
CA PRO A 57 -9.73 -3.18 -19.11
C PRO A 57 -9.02 -4.49 -19.45
N GLY A 58 -8.55 -5.19 -18.40
CA GLY A 58 -7.73 -6.39 -18.51
C GLY A 58 -6.23 -6.16 -18.24
N TYR A 59 -5.76 -4.92 -18.35
CA TYR A 59 -4.40 -4.54 -17.98
C TYR A 59 -4.43 -3.68 -16.71
N PRO A 60 -3.85 -4.15 -15.58
CA PRO A 60 -3.93 -3.40 -14.34
C PRO A 60 -3.14 -2.10 -14.40
N VAL A 61 -3.74 -1.05 -13.88
CA VAL A 61 -3.14 0.28 -13.74
C VAL A 61 -2.43 0.37 -12.38
N ARG A 62 -1.23 0.94 -12.34
CA ARG A 62 -0.54 1.17 -11.07
C ARG A 62 -1.39 2.04 -10.16
N MET A 63 -1.64 1.56 -8.95
CA MET A 63 -2.52 2.25 -8.02
C MET A 63 -1.91 3.54 -7.48
N ALA A 64 -2.72 4.61 -7.39
CA ALA A 64 -2.32 5.85 -6.71
C ALA A 64 -2.07 5.61 -5.23
N LEU A 65 -1.08 6.30 -4.66
CA LEU A 65 -0.68 6.18 -3.27
C LEU A 65 -0.96 7.49 -2.52
N ALA A 66 -1.27 7.38 -1.23
CA ALA A 66 -1.55 8.51 -0.36
C ALA A 66 -0.36 8.89 0.51
N GLU A 67 -0.11 10.19 0.61
CA GLU A 67 0.80 10.75 1.60
C GLU A 67 0.19 10.74 2.99
N ARG A 68 1.02 10.80 4.03
CA ARG A 68 0.57 10.90 5.41
C ARG A 68 0.50 12.35 5.86
N VAL A 69 -0.53 12.69 6.63
CA VAL A 69 -0.63 13.95 7.36
C VAL A 69 -0.74 13.68 8.87
N ALA A 70 -0.29 14.63 9.67
CA ALA A 70 -0.23 14.50 11.13
C ALA A 70 -1.62 14.67 11.77
N ASP A 71 -2.38 15.63 11.28
CA ASP A 71 -3.61 16.13 11.87
C ASP A 71 -4.55 16.73 10.81
N ALA A 72 -5.71 17.18 11.27
CA ALA A 72 -6.73 17.79 10.43
C ALA A 72 -6.32 19.12 9.84
N GLU A 73 -5.55 19.93 10.59
CA GLU A 73 -5.02 21.21 10.14
C GLU A 73 -4.04 21.03 8.98
N GLU A 74 -3.14 20.03 9.08
CA GLU A 74 -2.24 19.72 7.97
C GLU A 74 -3.01 19.24 6.75
N LEU A 75 -4.05 18.42 6.94
CA LEU A 75 -4.90 17.94 5.84
C LEU A 75 -5.50 19.13 5.08
N ILE A 76 -6.17 20.05 5.78
CA ILE A 76 -6.79 21.23 5.16
C ILE A 76 -5.74 22.18 4.57
N ARG A 77 -4.60 22.38 5.25
CA ARG A 77 -3.51 23.20 4.70
C ARG A 77 -2.97 22.65 3.37
N ARG A 78 -2.91 21.32 3.22
CA ARG A 78 -2.40 20.65 2.01
C ARG A 78 -3.40 20.63 0.87
N LEU A 79 -4.66 20.34 1.18
CA LEU A 79 -5.68 20.08 0.18
C LEU A 79 -6.63 21.25 -0.04
N GLY A 80 -6.77 22.16 0.93
CA GLY A 80 -7.83 23.16 0.95
C GLY A 80 -9.19 22.47 1.10
N ARG A 81 -10.21 23.02 0.42
CA ARG A 81 -11.50 22.34 0.28
C ARG A 81 -11.32 21.01 -0.44
N CYS A 82 -11.70 19.93 0.19
CA CYS A 82 -11.39 18.58 -0.29
C CYS A 82 -12.51 17.58 0.04
N ALA A 83 -12.41 16.40 -0.57
CA ALA A 83 -13.19 15.25 -0.15
C ALA A 83 -12.45 14.49 0.95
N ILE A 84 -13.18 14.08 1.98
CA ILE A 84 -12.71 13.10 2.96
C ILE A 84 -13.55 11.84 2.85
N GLU A 85 -12.91 10.70 2.92
CA GLU A 85 -13.54 9.38 2.84
C GLU A 85 -13.14 8.52 4.02
N ALA A 86 -14.01 7.60 4.42
CA ALA A 86 -13.69 6.56 5.39
C ALA A 86 -12.51 5.73 4.90
N LYS A 87 -11.51 5.51 5.77
CA LYS A 87 -10.40 4.62 5.48
C LYS A 87 -10.67 3.24 6.06
N TYR A 88 -11.13 2.38 5.18
CA TYR A 88 -11.39 0.98 5.49
C TYR A 88 -10.08 0.19 5.66
N ASP A 89 -10.12 -0.89 6.42
CA ASP A 89 -9.00 -1.82 6.60
C ASP A 89 -9.36 -3.18 5.98
N GLY A 90 -9.15 -3.30 4.69
CA GLY A 90 -9.53 -4.45 3.89
C GLY A 90 -8.55 -4.77 2.77
N PHE A 91 -9.04 -5.36 1.68
CA PHE A 91 -8.30 -5.55 0.45
C PHE A 91 -8.60 -4.42 -0.53
N ARG A 92 -7.60 -3.60 -0.85
CA ARG A 92 -7.72 -2.69 -2.00
C ARG A 92 -7.71 -3.50 -3.27
N LEU A 93 -8.78 -3.38 -4.03
CA LEU A 93 -9.00 -4.07 -5.29
C LEU A 93 -9.16 -3.07 -6.42
N GLN A 94 -8.55 -3.41 -7.55
CA GLN A 94 -8.85 -2.78 -8.83
C GLN A 94 -9.65 -3.79 -9.65
N VAL A 95 -10.86 -3.40 -10.04
CA VAL A 95 -11.84 -4.29 -10.67
C VAL A 95 -12.10 -3.81 -12.07
N HIS A 96 -11.93 -4.71 -13.03
CA HIS A 96 -12.13 -4.49 -14.45
C HIS A 96 -13.28 -5.35 -14.96
N LYS A 97 -14.11 -4.79 -15.84
CA LYS A 97 -15.08 -5.54 -16.65
C LYS A 97 -14.83 -5.23 -18.12
N LYS A 98 -14.89 -6.27 -18.96
CA LYS A 98 -14.80 -6.19 -20.41
C LYS A 98 -15.80 -7.19 -21.02
N GLY A 99 -16.97 -6.72 -21.39
CA GLY A 99 -18.09 -7.57 -21.78
C GLY A 99 -18.52 -8.48 -20.63
N LYS A 100 -18.43 -9.78 -20.82
CA LYS A 100 -18.73 -10.80 -19.78
C LYS A 100 -17.57 -11.12 -18.86
N GLU A 101 -16.37 -10.67 -19.20
CA GLU A 101 -15.16 -10.97 -18.43
C GLU A 101 -14.97 -9.94 -17.30
N VAL A 102 -14.67 -10.45 -16.11
CA VAL A 102 -14.33 -9.66 -14.93
C VAL A 102 -12.95 -10.05 -14.46
N TYR A 103 -12.10 -9.07 -14.21
CA TYR A 103 -10.76 -9.25 -13.67
C TYR A 103 -10.65 -8.45 -12.37
N ILE A 104 -10.10 -9.07 -11.34
CA ILE A 104 -9.89 -8.44 -10.03
C ILE A 104 -8.40 -8.54 -9.72
N TYR A 105 -7.80 -7.39 -9.44
CA TYR A 105 -6.39 -7.27 -9.09
C TYR A 105 -6.23 -6.75 -7.68
N SER A 106 -5.27 -7.33 -6.94
CA SER A 106 -4.87 -6.84 -5.62
C SER A 106 -4.10 -5.52 -5.73
N ARG A 107 -3.78 -4.93 -4.57
CA ARG A 107 -2.90 -3.76 -4.50
C ARG A 107 -1.55 -3.98 -5.20
N ASN A 108 -1.04 -5.21 -5.19
CA ASN A 108 0.20 -5.60 -5.85
C ASN A 108 -0.02 -5.98 -7.33
N LEU A 109 -1.22 -5.75 -7.85
CA LEU A 109 -1.64 -6.07 -9.21
C LEU A 109 -1.61 -7.57 -9.53
N GLU A 110 -1.65 -8.41 -8.49
CA GLU A 110 -1.80 -9.87 -8.65
C GLU A 110 -3.26 -10.20 -9.03
N PRO A 111 -3.49 -11.11 -9.98
CA PRO A 111 -4.84 -11.55 -10.33
C PRO A 111 -5.46 -12.33 -9.17
N MET A 112 -6.63 -11.89 -8.71
CA MET A 112 -7.35 -12.46 -7.58
C MET A 112 -8.83 -12.76 -7.88
N THR A 113 -9.21 -12.80 -9.13
CA THR A 113 -10.61 -12.90 -9.59
C THR A 113 -11.36 -14.08 -8.96
N ASP A 114 -10.71 -15.25 -8.88
CA ASP A 114 -11.35 -16.47 -8.37
C ASP A 114 -11.45 -16.51 -6.84
N MET A 115 -10.78 -15.58 -6.14
CA MET A 115 -10.86 -15.47 -4.68
C MET A 115 -12.08 -14.68 -4.20
N PHE A 116 -12.71 -13.92 -5.08
CA PHE A 116 -13.83 -13.02 -4.76
C PHE A 116 -15.03 -13.24 -5.70
N PRO A 117 -15.66 -14.43 -5.65
CA PRO A 117 -16.75 -14.79 -6.57
C PRO A 117 -17.98 -13.89 -6.42
N GLU A 118 -18.29 -13.39 -5.22
CA GLU A 118 -19.38 -12.49 -4.96
C GLU A 118 -19.16 -11.12 -5.64
N ILE A 119 -17.95 -10.58 -5.57
CA ILE A 119 -17.61 -9.30 -6.23
C ILE A 119 -17.60 -9.49 -7.74
N LYS A 120 -17.03 -10.62 -8.22
CA LYS A 120 -17.05 -10.98 -9.65
C LYS A 120 -18.46 -11.03 -10.22
N SER A 121 -19.41 -11.66 -9.50
CA SER A 121 -20.80 -11.74 -9.90
C SER A 121 -21.45 -10.35 -9.94
N ALA A 122 -21.34 -9.60 -8.85
CA ALA A 122 -21.96 -8.27 -8.73
C ALA A 122 -21.46 -7.28 -9.80
N ILE A 123 -20.16 -7.28 -10.11
CA ILE A 123 -19.60 -6.48 -11.21
C ILE A 123 -20.05 -6.99 -12.59
N GLY A 124 -20.16 -8.32 -12.75
CA GLY A 124 -20.66 -8.94 -13.98
C GLY A 124 -22.08 -8.52 -14.34
N GLU A 125 -22.92 -8.28 -13.34
CA GLU A 125 -24.33 -7.89 -13.48
C GLU A 125 -24.54 -6.40 -13.80
N LEU A 126 -23.50 -5.57 -13.63
CA LEU A 126 -23.63 -4.14 -14.00
C LEU A 126 -23.94 -4.00 -15.51
N PRO A 127 -24.91 -3.15 -15.90
CA PRO A 127 -25.29 -2.91 -17.29
C PRO A 127 -24.26 -2.01 -18.01
N ILE A 128 -22.99 -2.40 -17.95
CA ILE A 128 -21.82 -1.66 -18.45
C ILE A 128 -20.94 -2.65 -19.20
N GLU A 129 -20.50 -2.31 -20.39
CA GLU A 129 -19.61 -3.19 -21.18
C GLU A 129 -18.14 -3.11 -20.71
N LYS A 130 -17.65 -1.89 -20.43
CA LYS A 130 -16.24 -1.69 -20.08
C LYS A 130 -16.09 -0.72 -18.92
N ILE A 131 -15.52 -1.18 -17.81
CA ILE A 131 -15.21 -0.33 -16.65
C ILE A 131 -13.92 -0.76 -15.96
N ILE A 132 -13.21 0.21 -15.38
CA ILE A 132 -12.18 0.00 -14.36
C ILE A 132 -12.53 0.88 -13.17
N LEU A 133 -12.70 0.28 -12.03
CA LEU A 133 -12.94 0.98 -10.76
C LEU A 133 -12.02 0.45 -9.66
N GLU A 134 -11.89 1.21 -8.59
CA GLU A 134 -11.21 0.81 -7.38
C GLU A 134 -12.12 0.85 -6.17
N GLY A 135 -11.93 -0.10 -5.28
CA GLY A 135 -12.65 -0.20 -4.01
C GLY A 135 -11.82 -0.90 -2.95
N GLU A 136 -12.31 -0.84 -1.72
CA GLU A 136 -11.81 -1.61 -0.60
C GLU A 136 -12.80 -2.71 -0.27
N ALA A 137 -12.36 -3.97 -0.30
CA ALA A 137 -13.19 -5.13 0.01
C ALA A 137 -12.92 -5.59 1.44
N LEU A 138 -13.96 -5.66 2.25
CA LEU A 138 -13.88 -6.14 3.63
C LEU A 138 -15.14 -6.89 4.04
N ALA A 139 -14.97 -7.77 5.02
CA ALA A 139 -16.09 -8.52 5.57
C ALA A 139 -16.91 -7.63 6.51
N VAL A 140 -18.23 -7.72 6.35
CA VAL A 140 -19.21 -6.96 7.16
C VAL A 140 -20.15 -7.96 7.81
N ASN A 141 -20.43 -7.77 9.09
CA ASN A 141 -21.47 -8.52 9.77
C ASN A 141 -22.83 -8.02 9.28
N GLU A 142 -23.54 -8.83 8.52
CA GLU A 142 -24.84 -8.43 7.94
C GLU A 142 -25.93 -8.17 8.98
N GLN A 143 -25.82 -8.73 10.19
CA GLN A 143 -26.81 -8.56 11.25
C GLN A 143 -26.59 -7.26 12.04
N THR A 144 -25.32 -6.89 12.29
CA THR A 144 -24.99 -5.70 13.10
C THR A 144 -24.53 -4.51 12.26
N GLY A 145 -24.12 -4.73 11.01
CA GLY A 145 -23.51 -3.73 10.15
C GLY A 145 -22.05 -3.38 10.52
N GLU A 146 -21.48 -4.09 11.49
CA GLU A 146 -20.10 -3.84 11.97
C GLU A 146 -19.07 -4.44 11.01
N PHE A 147 -17.94 -3.76 10.89
CA PHE A 147 -16.80 -4.26 10.11
C PHE A 147 -16.06 -5.33 10.90
N TYR A 148 -15.79 -6.46 10.26
CA TYR A 148 -14.87 -7.44 10.83
C TYR A 148 -13.44 -6.92 10.85
N PRO A 149 -12.62 -7.28 11.86
CA PRO A 149 -11.20 -6.99 11.86
C PRO A 149 -10.50 -7.52 10.60
N PHE A 150 -9.44 -6.85 10.15
CA PHE A 150 -8.68 -7.26 8.96
C PHE A 150 -8.22 -8.73 9.02
N GLN A 151 -7.88 -9.23 10.21
CA GLN A 151 -7.48 -10.63 10.42
C GLN A 151 -8.57 -11.64 10.01
N VAL A 152 -9.84 -11.25 10.08
CA VAL A 152 -10.96 -12.06 9.57
C VAL A 152 -11.06 -11.90 8.06
N THR A 153 -11.03 -10.67 7.57
CA THR A 153 -11.08 -10.37 6.14
C THR A 153 -9.96 -11.06 5.37
N ILE A 154 -8.72 -11.11 5.90
CA ILE A 154 -7.57 -11.71 5.21
C ILE A 154 -7.71 -13.23 5.02
N GLN A 155 -8.52 -13.90 5.83
CA GLN A 155 -8.80 -15.32 5.66
C GLN A 155 -9.50 -15.64 4.33
N ARG A 156 -10.09 -14.63 3.69
CA ARG A 156 -10.69 -14.72 2.35
C ARG A 156 -9.65 -14.87 1.23
N LYS A 157 -8.38 -14.55 1.47
CA LYS A 157 -7.29 -14.77 0.51
C LYS A 157 -6.84 -16.23 0.52
N ARG A 158 -7.68 -17.12 -0.02
CA ARG A 158 -7.44 -18.57 -0.08
C ARG A 158 -7.59 -19.09 -1.51
N LYS A 159 -6.86 -20.17 -1.80
CA LYS A 159 -7.00 -20.90 -3.08
C LYS A 159 -8.02 -22.06 -3.00
N TYR A 160 -8.39 -22.47 -1.78
CA TYR A 160 -9.29 -23.60 -1.51
C TYR A 160 -10.45 -23.12 -0.65
N ASP A 161 -11.59 -23.80 -0.72
CA ASP A 161 -12.81 -23.55 0.06
C ASP A 161 -13.37 -22.12 -0.08
N VAL A 162 -13.11 -21.48 -1.24
CA VAL A 162 -13.43 -20.07 -1.50
C VAL A 162 -14.93 -19.79 -1.31
N TYR A 163 -15.79 -20.68 -1.81
CA TYR A 163 -17.26 -20.51 -1.75
C TYR A 163 -17.82 -20.67 -0.33
N GLU A 164 -17.26 -21.57 0.48
CA GLU A 164 -17.68 -21.74 1.87
C GLU A 164 -17.32 -20.52 2.69
N PHE A 165 -16.08 -20.03 2.57
CA PHE A 165 -15.65 -18.79 3.22
C PHE A 165 -16.39 -17.56 2.70
N ALA A 166 -16.81 -17.52 1.43
CA ALA A 166 -17.64 -16.45 0.91
C ALA A 166 -19.02 -16.38 1.57
N LYS A 167 -19.57 -17.51 1.97
CA LYS A 167 -20.83 -17.58 2.72
C LYS A 167 -20.65 -17.21 4.19
N GLU A 168 -19.53 -17.63 4.80
CA GLU A 168 -19.26 -17.38 6.22
C GLU A 168 -18.87 -15.91 6.48
N TYR A 169 -18.06 -15.34 5.59
CA TYR A 169 -17.59 -13.95 5.67
C TYR A 169 -17.81 -13.23 4.33
N PRO A 170 -19.04 -12.86 4.00
CA PRO A 170 -19.35 -12.18 2.75
C PRO A 170 -18.62 -10.83 2.70
N LEU A 171 -17.99 -10.52 1.56
CA LEU A 171 -17.29 -9.26 1.36
C LEU A 171 -18.21 -8.26 0.69
N LYS A 172 -18.12 -7.01 1.17
CA LYS A 172 -18.61 -5.82 0.46
C LYS A 172 -17.43 -5.08 -0.15
N LEU A 173 -17.59 -4.60 -1.38
CA LEU A 173 -16.66 -3.72 -2.06
C LEU A 173 -17.14 -2.28 -1.94
N PHE A 174 -16.42 -1.49 -1.15
CA PHE A 174 -16.64 -0.05 -1.00
C PHE A 174 -15.90 0.70 -2.10
N CYS A 175 -16.60 1.01 -3.18
CA CYS A 175 -16.06 1.66 -4.37
C CYS A 175 -15.73 3.13 -4.08
N PHE A 176 -14.50 3.56 -4.41
CA PHE A 176 -14.02 4.91 -4.08
C PHE A 176 -13.41 5.68 -5.26
N ASP A 177 -13.14 5.05 -6.40
CA ASP A 177 -12.64 5.74 -7.59
C ASP A 177 -13.04 5.03 -8.89
N LEU A 178 -13.16 5.81 -9.96
CA LEU A 178 -13.44 5.36 -11.32
C LEU A 178 -12.28 5.74 -12.23
N LEU A 179 -11.69 4.75 -12.92
CA LEU A 179 -10.52 4.97 -13.76
C LEU A 179 -10.84 4.93 -15.26
N TYR A 180 -11.83 4.14 -15.66
CA TYR A 180 -12.20 3.97 -17.06
C TYR A 180 -13.67 3.61 -17.19
N LEU A 181 -14.34 4.13 -18.22
CA LEU A 181 -15.75 3.81 -18.54
C LEU A 181 -15.97 3.91 -20.04
N GLU A 182 -16.47 2.83 -20.69
CA GLU A 182 -16.99 2.78 -22.07
C GLU A 182 -16.10 3.47 -23.12
N GLY A 183 -14.77 3.30 -23.02
CA GLY A 183 -13.83 3.90 -23.96
C GLY A 183 -13.19 5.20 -23.47
N GLU A 184 -13.67 5.76 -22.38
CA GLU A 184 -13.18 7.01 -21.82
C GLU A 184 -12.21 6.80 -20.66
N ASP A 185 -11.05 7.47 -20.72
CA ASP A 185 -10.04 7.51 -19.65
C ASP A 185 -10.46 8.53 -18.58
N TYR A 186 -10.88 8.03 -17.42
CA TYR A 186 -11.26 8.87 -16.28
C TYR A 186 -10.06 9.27 -15.43
N THR A 187 -8.89 8.67 -15.59
CA THR A 187 -7.71 9.02 -14.77
C THR A 187 -7.27 10.47 -14.98
N VAL A 188 -7.54 11.05 -16.14
CA VAL A 188 -7.19 12.44 -16.46
C VAL A 188 -8.20 13.46 -15.94
N LYS A 189 -9.36 13.00 -15.47
CA LYS A 189 -10.43 13.88 -14.96
C LYS A 189 -10.23 14.24 -13.50
N PRO A 190 -10.76 15.39 -13.05
CA PRO A 190 -10.83 15.75 -11.64
C PRO A 190 -11.49 14.66 -10.79
N PHE A 191 -11.03 14.49 -9.53
CA PHE A 191 -11.62 13.50 -8.62
C PHE A 191 -13.13 13.68 -8.46
N ILE A 192 -13.60 14.92 -8.35
CA ILE A 192 -15.05 15.18 -8.15
C ILE A 192 -15.91 14.68 -9.33
N GLU A 193 -15.39 14.74 -10.56
CA GLU A 193 -16.09 14.22 -11.74
C GLU A 193 -16.09 12.69 -11.75
N ARG A 194 -14.94 12.07 -11.42
CA ARG A 194 -14.81 10.61 -11.30
C ARG A 194 -15.76 10.06 -10.24
N ARG A 195 -15.82 10.73 -9.08
CA ARG A 195 -16.68 10.34 -7.98
C ARG A 195 -18.16 10.48 -8.33
N LYS A 196 -18.56 11.60 -8.89
CA LYS A 196 -19.95 11.82 -9.34
C LYS A 196 -20.39 10.73 -10.33
N LYS A 197 -19.52 10.40 -11.28
CA LYS A 197 -19.83 9.33 -12.25
C LYS A 197 -19.91 7.97 -11.59
N LEU A 198 -19.04 7.66 -10.64
CA LEU A 198 -19.09 6.41 -9.87
C LEU A 198 -20.40 6.28 -9.10
N GLU A 199 -20.92 7.37 -8.50
CA GLU A 199 -22.20 7.42 -7.79
C GLU A 199 -23.41 7.15 -8.70
N GLU A 200 -23.32 7.55 -9.97
CA GLU A 200 -24.35 7.24 -10.98
C GLU A 200 -24.36 5.75 -11.38
N LEU A 201 -23.20 5.07 -11.30
CA LEU A 201 -23.03 3.70 -11.78
C LEU A 201 -23.26 2.64 -10.70
N ILE A 202 -22.88 2.94 -9.48
CA ILE A 202 -22.95 1.98 -8.37
C ILE A 202 -24.22 2.23 -7.58
N VAL A 203 -25.16 1.30 -7.71
CA VAL A 203 -26.35 1.25 -6.85
C VAL A 203 -25.98 0.46 -5.60
N PRO A 204 -26.03 1.07 -4.40
CA PRO A 204 -25.75 0.38 -3.14
C PRO A 204 -26.56 -0.91 -2.98
N GLY A 205 -25.92 -1.98 -2.55
CA GLY A 205 -26.53 -3.29 -2.40
C GLY A 205 -25.76 -4.21 -1.46
N ASN A 206 -26.03 -5.51 -1.56
CA ASN A 206 -25.41 -6.46 -0.65
C ASN A 206 -23.88 -6.58 -0.82
N THR A 207 -23.39 -6.44 -2.06
CA THR A 207 -21.97 -6.64 -2.37
C THR A 207 -21.24 -5.36 -2.78
N LEU A 208 -21.92 -4.47 -3.51
CA LEU A 208 -21.33 -3.19 -3.95
C LEU A 208 -21.89 -2.05 -3.11
N GLU A 209 -20.99 -1.23 -2.62
CA GLU A 209 -21.29 -0.02 -1.86
C GLU A 209 -20.42 1.13 -2.36
N LEU A 210 -20.83 2.36 -2.11
CA LEU A 210 -19.95 3.51 -2.27
C LEU A 210 -19.17 3.76 -0.97
N SER A 211 -17.90 4.13 -1.07
CA SER A 211 -17.18 4.64 0.09
C SER A 211 -17.90 5.87 0.64
N GLU A 212 -18.02 5.96 1.97
CA GLU A 212 -18.58 7.14 2.59
C GLU A 212 -17.68 8.35 2.31
N LEU A 213 -18.27 9.44 1.83
CA LEU A 213 -17.57 10.66 1.43
C LEU A 213 -18.27 11.90 1.98
N LYS A 214 -17.49 12.87 2.44
CA LYS A 214 -17.93 14.21 2.78
C LYS A 214 -17.00 15.25 2.13
N ILE A 215 -17.55 16.33 1.61
CA ILE A 215 -16.78 17.49 1.17
C ILE A 215 -16.64 18.44 2.37
N VAL A 216 -15.42 18.84 2.68
CA VAL A 216 -15.07 19.68 3.84
C VAL A 216 -14.12 20.80 3.44
N ASP A 217 -14.13 21.88 4.23
CA ASP A 217 -13.22 23.02 4.06
C ASP A 217 -12.58 23.50 5.37
N SER A 218 -12.86 22.88 6.49
CA SER A 218 -12.34 23.21 7.81
C SER A 218 -11.74 22.01 8.55
N ALA A 219 -10.73 22.24 9.37
CA ALA A 219 -10.12 21.21 10.21
C ALA A 219 -11.14 20.57 11.16
N LYS A 220 -12.08 21.38 11.70
CA LYS A 220 -13.12 20.85 12.58
C LYS A 220 -14.00 19.79 11.91
N GLU A 221 -14.43 20.03 10.67
CA GLU A 221 -15.20 19.03 9.94
C GLU A 221 -14.44 17.75 9.66
N VAL A 222 -13.10 17.88 9.43
CA VAL A 222 -12.20 16.72 9.29
C VAL A 222 -12.13 15.94 10.59
N GLU A 223 -11.96 16.62 11.74
CA GLU A 223 -11.89 16.00 13.07
C GLU A 223 -13.20 15.28 13.42
N ASP A 224 -14.35 15.94 13.23
CA ASP A 224 -15.66 15.37 13.50
C ASP A 224 -15.88 14.06 12.70
N PHE A 225 -15.54 14.05 11.41
CA PHE A 225 -15.64 12.86 10.57
C PHE A 225 -14.60 11.79 10.94
N PHE A 226 -13.38 12.21 11.31
CA PHE A 226 -12.33 11.31 11.76
C PHE A 226 -12.71 10.60 13.05
N GLU A 227 -13.21 11.33 14.06
CA GLU A 227 -13.65 10.76 15.33
C GLU A 227 -14.78 9.74 15.13
N ASP A 228 -15.77 10.07 14.29
CA ASP A 228 -16.85 9.14 13.93
C ASP A 228 -16.31 7.88 13.25
N ALA A 229 -15.38 8.01 12.31
CA ALA A 229 -14.72 6.88 11.65
C ALA A 229 -14.00 5.97 12.66
N ILE A 230 -13.29 6.55 13.63
CA ILE A 230 -12.60 5.81 14.69
C ILE A 230 -13.58 5.07 15.62
N VAL A 231 -14.67 5.71 16.01
CA VAL A 231 -15.73 5.08 16.84
C VAL A 231 -16.31 3.85 16.15
N ARG A 232 -16.47 3.91 14.82
CA ARG A 232 -16.97 2.78 14.00
C ARG A 232 -15.90 1.71 13.71
N GLY A 233 -14.70 1.83 14.27
CA GLY A 233 -13.62 0.84 14.13
C GLY A 233 -12.82 0.94 12.83
N LEU A 234 -12.94 2.06 12.08
CA LEU A 234 -12.17 2.31 10.88
C LEU A 234 -10.72 2.73 11.21
N GLU A 235 -9.81 2.57 10.25
CA GLU A 235 -8.38 2.88 10.44
C GLU A 235 -8.10 4.39 10.53
N GLY A 236 -9.01 5.20 10.02
CA GLY A 236 -8.92 6.65 9.92
C GLY A 236 -9.68 7.18 8.72
N ILE A 237 -9.11 8.18 8.05
CA ILE A 237 -9.72 8.79 6.87
C ILE A 237 -8.72 9.01 5.73
N MET A 238 -9.24 9.14 4.52
CA MET A 238 -8.52 9.55 3.33
C MET A 238 -8.99 10.94 2.89
N GLY A 239 -8.06 11.85 2.66
CA GLY A 239 -8.34 13.15 2.03
C GLY A 239 -7.98 13.11 0.56
N LYS A 240 -8.82 13.65 -0.31
CA LYS A 240 -8.60 13.71 -1.77
C LYS A 240 -8.86 15.11 -2.30
N LYS A 241 -7.93 15.61 -3.09
CA LYS A 241 -8.05 16.90 -3.75
C LYS A 241 -9.10 16.83 -4.85
N LEU A 242 -10.10 17.74 -4.83
CA LEU A 242 -11.28 17.66 -5.68
C LEU A 242 -10.97 17.79 -7.18
N ASP A 243 -10.03 18.66 -7.53
CA ASP A 243 -9.65 19.01 -8.90
C ASP A 243 -8.49 18.17 -9.45
N ALA A 244 -7.94 17.25 -8.66
CA ALA A 244 -6.78 16.49 -9.05
C ALA A 244 -7.13 15.26 -9.92
N PRO A 245 -6.31 14.97 -10.94
CA PRO A 245 -6.41 13.72 -11.70
C PRO A 245 -5.96 12.53 -10.83
N TYR A 246 -6.24 11.33 -11.30
CA TYR A 246 -5.71 10.10 -10.72
C TYR A 246 -4.24 9.91 -11.15
N THR A 247 -3.32 9.95 -10.22
CA THR A 247 -1.89 9.85 -10.50
C THR A 247 -1.40 8.41 -10.31
N ALA A 248 -1.48 7.61 -11.37
CA ALA A 248 -1.12 6.20 -11.36
C ALA A 248 0.32 5.96 -10.89
N GLY A 249 0.52 5.02 -9.97
CA GLY A 249 1.83 4.60 -9.46
C GLY A 249 2.57 5.65 -8.63
N SER A 250 2.01 6.83 -8.46
CA SER A 250 2.66 7.96 -7.80
C SER A 250 2.15 8.14 -6.37
N ARG A 251 3.06 8.62 -5.52
CA ARG A 251 2.76 9.11 -4.18
C ARG A 251 2.89 10.64 -4.22
N ASN A 252 1.81 11.34 -3.97
CA ASN A 252 1.77 12.80 -3.94
C ASN A 252 0.63 13.28 -3.02
N PHE A 253 0.58 14.58 -2.77
CA PHE A 253 -0.44 15.18 -1.91
C PHE A 253 -1.83 15.36 -2.56
N ASN A 254 -2.09 14.78 -3.73
CA ASN A 254 -3.46 14.71 -4.25
C ASN A 254 -4.34 13.77 -3.40
N TRP A 255 -3.70 12.77 -2.79
CA TRP A 255 -4.30 11.89 -1.80
C TRP A 255 -3.49 11.92 -0.52
N VAL A 256 -4.16 12.11 0.60
CA VAL A 256 -3.55 12.04 1.93
C VAL A 256 -4.31 11.07 2.82
N LYS A 257 -3.65 10.57 3.85
CA LYS A 257 -4.27 9.70 4.87
C LYS A 257 -4.01 10.26 6.26
N LEU A 258 -5.06 10.32 7.07
CA LEU A 258 -5.00 10.60 8.49
C LEU A 258 -5.43 9.36 9.25
N LYS A 259 -4.54 8.82 10.09
CA LYS A 259 -4.79 7.60 10.85
C LYS A 259 -4.89 7.89 12.33
N ARG A 260 -5.57 6.99 13.05
CA ARG A 260 -5.64 7.06 14.51
C ARG A 260 -4.25 7.07 15.12
N SER A 261 -3.94 8.10 15.91
CA SER A 261 -2.76 8.14 16.76
C SER A 261 -3.12 7.62 18.16
N TYR A 262 -2.30 6.72 18.71
CA TYR A 262 -2.45 6.30 20.09
C TYR A 262 -1.64 7.27 20.96
N LYS A 263 -2.30 7.97 21.90
CA LYS A 263 -1.61 8.84 22.87
C LYS A 263 -0.52 8.03 23.59
N GLY A 264 0.73 8.49 23.49
CA GLY A 264 1.88 7.95 24.22
C GLY A 264 2.66 6.81 23.56
N GLN A 265 2.29 6.39 22.34
CA GLN A 265 3.09 5.50 21.50
C GLN A 265 3.38 6.19 20.17
N LEU A 266 4.37 5.65 19.43
CA LEU A 266 4.55 6.10 18.04
C LEU A 266 3.20 6.03 17.37
N ALA A 267 2.68 7.20 16.99
CA ALA A 267 1.29 7.41 16.59
C ALA A 267 0.82 6.51 15.44
N ASP A 268 1.73 5.73 14.87
CA ASP A 268 1.45 4.90 13.70
C ASP A 268 2.34 3.65 13.67
N THR A 269 1.83 2.61 13.04
CA THR A 269 2.61 1.43 12.70
C THR A 269 3.43 1.66 11.43
N LEU A 270 4.58 1.03 11.34
CA LEU A 270 5.41 1.01 10.15
C LEU A 270 5.30 -0.33 9.46
N ASP A 271 5.19 -0.30 8.15
CA ASP A 271 5.39 -1.47 7.32
C ASP A 271 6.86 -1.57 6.97
N VAL A 272 7.50 -2.66 7.38
CA VAL A 272 8.94 -2.85 7.22
C VAL A 272 9.24 -4.14 6.47
N VAL A 273 10.31 -4.13 5.68
CA VAL A 273 10.77 -5.28 4.90
C VAL A 273 11.74 -6.11 5.74
N ILE A 274 11.57 -7.42 5.75
CA ILE A 274 12.54 -8.34 6.36
C ILE A 274 13.72 -8.48 5.41
N VAL A 275 14.93 -8.17 5.90
CA VAL A 275 16.17 -8.24 5.12
C VAL A 275 17.19 -9.23 5.68
N GLY A 276 16.91 -9.75 6.87
CA GLY A 276 17.74 -10.77 7.51
C GLY A 276 17.13 -11.20 8.84
N TYR A 277 17.74 -12.20 9.47
CA TYR A 277 17.34 -12.62 10.81
C TYR A 277 18.55 -13.04 11.66
N PHE A 278 18.35 -13.02 12.98
CA PHE A 278 19.30 -13.45 13.99
C PHE A 278 18.84 -14.77 14.61
N TYR A 279 19.80 -15.65 14.92
CA TYR A 279 19.47 -16.90 15.62
C TYR A 279 18.93 -16.64 17.03
N GLY A 280 18.02 -17.51 17.45
CA GLY A 280 17.48 -17.50 18.81
C GLY A 280 18.55 -17.84 19.85
N ARG A 281 18.51 -17.14 20.99
CA ARG A 281 19.34 -17.40 22.18
C ARG A 281 18.47 -17.81 23.37
N GLY A 282 19.02 -18.59 24.30
CA GLY A 282 18.29 -19.06 25.49
C GLY A 282 17.09 -19.91 25.11
N ALA A 283 15.92 -19.62 25.65
CA ALA A 283 14.66 -20.36 25.39
C ALA A 283 14.27 -20.41 23.89
N ARG A 284 14.64 -19.39 23.12
CA ARG A 284 14.36 -19.31 21.68
C ARG A 284 15.37 -20.04 20.78
N SER A 285 16.42 -20.62 21.34
CA SER A 285 17.40 -21.40 20.56
C SER A 285 16.75 -22.56 19.82
N LYS A 286 15.70 -23.14 20.40
CA LYS A 286 14.91 -24.23 19.80
C LYS A 286 14.14 -23.80 18.53
N LEU A 287 13.77 -22.54 18.40
CA LEU A 287 13.05 -22.01 17.25
C LEU A 287 14.00 -21.69 16.07
N GLY A 288 15.33 -21.64 16.31
CA GLY A 288 16.33 -21.32 15.29
C GLY A 288 16.29 -19.86 14.78
N ILE A 289 15.36 -19.05 15.31
CA ILE A 289 15.19 -17.62 15.01
C ILE A 289 14.87 -16.85 16.29
N GLY A 290 15.43 -15.66 16.46
CA GLY A 290 15.26 -14.86 17.67
C GLY A 290 14.82 -13.42 17.41
N ALA A 291 15.25 -12.85 16.28
CA ALA A 291 14.87 -11.51 15.87
C ALA A 291 15.04 -11.35 14.34
N LEU A 292 14.26 -10.44 13.79
CA LEU A 292 14.34 -10.03 12.38
C LEU A 292 15.18 -8.74 12.27
N LEU A 293 15.99 -8.62 11.25
CA LEU A 293 16.51 -7.33 10.78
C LEU A 293 15.55 -6.77 9.75
N THR A 294 15.07 -5.57 9.99
CA THR A 294 14.04 -4.95 9.16
C THR A 294 14.49 -3.60 8.60
N ALA A 295 13.95 -3.26 7.44
CA ALA A 295 14.29 -2.07 6.68
C ALA A 295 13.04 -1.34 6.17
N VAL A 296 13.20 -0.05 5.90
CA VAL A 296 12.24 0.81 5.19
C VAL A 296 12.75 1.08 3.78
N TYR A 297 11.85 1.48 2.88
CA TYR A 297 12.20 1.73 1.50
C TYR A 297 12.64 3.18 1.27
N ASP A 298 13.72 3.34 0.51
CA ASP A 298 14.16 4.63 0.00
C ASP A 298 13.96 4.69 -1.52
N PRO A 299 12.89 5.34 -1.99
CA PRO A 299 12.61 5.42 -3.42
C PRO A 299 13.64 6.28 -4.20
N SER A 300 14.38 7.15 -3.51
CA SER A 300 15.38 8.01 -4.17
C SER A 300 16.62 7.23 -4.62
N THR A 301 16.94 6.16 -3.91
CA THR A 301 18.11 5.30 -4.18
C THR A 301 17.72 3.88 -4.60
N ASP A 302 16.43 3.56 -4.63
CA ASP A 302 15.88 2.22 -4.86
C ASP A 302 16.49 1.17 -3.90
N THR A 303 16.63 1.53 -2.61
CA THR A 303 17.25 0.67 -1.59
C THR A 303 16.38 0.49 -0.35
N PHE A 304 16.63 -0.58 0.38
CA PHE A 304 16.04 -0.88 1.68
C PHE A 304 17.03 -0.52 2.78
N LYS A 305 16.70 0.50 3.58
CA LYS A 305 17.56 1.02 4.64
C LYS A 305 17.14 0.50 6.00
N THR A 306 18.04 -0.14 6.73
CA THR A 306 17.72 -0.76 8.02
C THR A 306 17.21 0.23 9.06
N ILE A 307 16.18 -0.19 9.83
CA ILE A 307 15.54 0.65 10.83
C ILE A 307 15.34 -0.04 12.19
N SER A 308 15.25 -1.37 12.24
CA SER A 308 15.03 -2.05 13.53
C SER A 308 15.44 -3.51 13.57
N LYS A 309 15.56 -4.03 14.81
CA LYS A 309 15.56 -5.45 15.12
C LYS A 309 14.25 -5.79 15.82
N VAL A 310 13.42 -6.63 15.22
CA VAL A 310 12.11 -7.02 15.73
C VAL A 310 12.22 -8.40 16.36
N GLY A 311 12.10 -8.49 17.67
CA GLY A 311 12.24 -9.74 18.43
C GLY A 311 10.98 -10.15 19.20
N SER A 312 9.84 -9.46 18.99
CA SER A 312 8.58 -9.72 19.70
C SER A 312 7.38 -9.43 18.83
N GLY A 313 6.21 -9.95 19.24
CA GLY A 313 4.93 -9.73 18.56
C GLY A 313 4.42 -10.95 17.78
N PHE A 314 5.22 -12.00 17.63
CA PHE A 314 4.81 -13.27 17.01
C PHE A 314 4.62 -14.35 18.08
N THR A 315 3.69 -15.27 17.84
CA THR A 315 3.56 -16.54 18.58
C THR A 315 4.72 -17.49 18.24
N GLU A 316 4.91 -18.55 19.01
CA GLU A 316 5.94 -19.56 18.70
C GLU A 316 5.69 -20.22 17.34
N GLU A 317 4.44 -20.52 17.02
CA GLU A 317 4.03 -21.12 15.73
C GLU A 317 4.33 -20.17 14.57
N GLU A 318 4.05 -18.88 14.74
CA GLU A 318 4.38 -17.86 13.74
C GLU A 318 5.88 -17.72 13.54
N TRP A 319 6.70 -17.81 14.60
CA TRP A 319 8.15 -17.80 14.50
C TRP A 319 8.68 -19.00 13.70
N VAL A 320 8.15 -20.21 13.97
CA VAL A 320 8.53 -21.43 13.24
C VAL A 320 8.18 -21.27 11.75
N ARG A 321 6.95 -20.88 11.47
CA ARG A 321 6.49 -20.68 10.08
C ARG A 321 7.30 -19.59 9.37
N LEU A 322 7.58 -18.48 10.05
CA LEU A 322 8.38 -17.40 9.48
C LEU A 322 9.81 -17.87 9.17
N LYS A 323 10.40 -18.67 10.07
CA LYS A 323 11.72 -19.27 9.84
C LYS A 323 11.74 -20.14 8.58
N GLU A 324 10.75 -21.01 8.40
CA GLU A 324 10.63 -21.83 7.20
C GLU A 324 10.53 -20.97 5.94
N MET A 325 9.67 -19.95 5.94
CA MET A 325 9.52 -19.02 4.82
C MET A 325 10.81 -18.29 4.49
N LEU A 326 11.55 -17.81 5.51
CA LEU A 326 12.81 -17.09 5.33
C LEU A 326 13.94 -18.00 4.86
N ASP A 327 13.95 -19.26 5.29
CA ASP A 327 14.94 -20.25 4.88
C ASP A 327 14.88 -20.56 3.37
N HIS A 328 13.72 -20.43 2.74
CA HIS A 328 13.58 -20.60 1.29
C HIS A 328 14.14 -19.42 0.46
N ILE A 329 14.42 -18.29 1.10
CA ILE A 329 14.91 -17.08 0.44
C ILE A 329 16.24 -16.59 1.04
N LYS A 330 17.00 -17.50 1.65
CA LYS A 330 18.35 -17.22 2.20
C LYS A 330 19.30 -16.76 1.11
N LEU A 331 20.18 -15.86 1.50
CA LEU A 331 21.28 -15.38 0.68
C LEU A 331 22.62 -15.60 1.39
N GLU A 332 23.66 -15.92 0.64
CA GLU A 332 25.04 -16.05 1.17
C GLU A 332 25.62 -14.68 1.55
N HIS A 333 25.15 -13.62 0.89
CA HIS A 333 25.63 -12.25 1.09
C HIS A 333 24.45 -11.27 1.17
N ARG A 334 24.73 -10.07 1.67
CA ARG A 334 23.78 -8.98 1.69
C ARG A 334 23.23 -8.70 0.27
N HIS A 335 21.91 -8.59 0.14
CA HIS A 335 21.27 -8.24 -1.11
C HIS A 335 21.73 -6.84 -1.58
N ALA A 336 21.91 -6.66 -2.90
CA ALA A 336 22.44 -5.42 -3.48
C ALA A 336 21.60 -4.17 -3.15
N ARG A 337 20.29 -4.33 -3.00
CA ARG A 337 19.37 -3.23 -2.62
C ARG A 337 19.26 -3.02 -1.11
N VAL A 338 19.99 -3.73 -0.27
CA VAL A 338 19.96 -3.56 1.18
C VAL A 338 21.13 -2.71 1.63
N ASP A 339 20.82 -1.58 2.27
CA ASP A 339 21.79 -0.74 2.96
C ASP A 339 21.73 -1.01 4.46
N SER A 340 22.81 -1.53 5.02
CA SER A 340 22.90 -1.93 6.43
C SER A 340 24.32 -1.83 6.96
N LEU A 341 24.46 -1.27 8.15
CA LEU A 341 25.68 -1.33 8.96
C LEU A 341 25.65 -2.54 9.92
N ILE A 342 24.52 -3.23 10.03
CA ILE A 342 24.35 -4.41 10.89
C ILE A 342 24.41 -5.65 10.02
N THR A 343 25.17 -6.65 10.45
CA THR A 343 25.20 -7.97 9.81
C THR A 343 24.34 -8.92 10.62
N PRO A 344 23.23 -9.45 10.06
CA PRO A 344 22.45 -10.52 10.69
C PRO A 344 23.20 -11.86 10.59
N ASP A 345 22.73 -12.88 11.32
CA ASP A 345 23.28 -14.23 11.19
C ASP A 345 22.93 -14.85 9.82
N VAL A 346 21.78 -14.45 9.25
CA VAL A 346 21.34 -14.90 7.92
C VAL A 346 20.74 -13.72 7.15
N TRP A 347 21.26 -13.49 5.96
CA TRP A 347 20.68 -12.58 4.99
C TRP A 347 19.53 -13.26 4.25
N VAL A 348 18.49 -12.50 3.90
CA VAL A 348 17.38 -12.99 3.06
C VAL A 348 17.06 -11.99 1.96
N GLU A 349 16.46 -12.49 0.88
CA GLU A 349 15.91 -11.65 -0.17
C GLU A 349 14.85 -10.69 0.42
N PRO A 350 14.91 -9.37 0.14
CA PRO A 350 13.87 -8.41 0.56
C PRO A 350 12.54 -8.73 -0.13
N ARG A 351 11.75 -9.61 0.47
CA ARG A 351 10.51 -10.12 -0.12
C ARG A 351 9.29 -9.92 0.77
N TYR A 352 9.47 -10.08 2.08
CA TYR A 352 8.34 -10.09 3.01
C TYR A 352 8.24 -8.79 3.79
N VAL A 353 7.03 -8.26 3.85
CA VAL A 353 6.67 -7.06 4.62
C VAL A 353 5.90 -7.48 5.87
N ILE A 354 6.22 -6.89 7.00
CA ILE A 354 5.47 -7.00 8.25
C ILE A 354 5.10 -5.61 8.76
N THR A 355 4.04 -5.52 9.55
CA THR A 355 3.69 -4.28 10.24
C THR A 355 4.25 -4.31 11.65
N VAL A 356 4.90 -3.23 12.06
CA VAL A 356 5.57 -3.08 13.35
C VAL A 356 5.05 -1.85 14.07
N SER A 357 4.72 -1.99 15.36
CA SER A 357 4.55 -0.86 16.28
C SER A 357 5.85 -0.64 17.06
N ALA A 358 6.11 0.60 17.48
CA ALA A 358 7.23 0.94 18.33
C ALA A 358 6.85 2.07 19.28
N ASP A 359 7.61 2.27 20.36
CA ASP A 359 7.31 3.33 21.32
C ASP A 359 7.72 4.70 20.79
N GLU A 360 8.85 4.78 20.08
CA GLU A 360 9.36 6.00 19.47
C GLU A 360 10.37 5.72 18.35
N ILE A 361 10.64 6.73 17.53
CA ILE A 361 11.78 6.75 16.61
C ILE A 361 12.90 7.54 17.29
N THR A 362 14.12 6.98 17.29
CA THR A 362 15.31 7.61 17.87
C THR A 362 16.43 7.69 16.83
N ARG A 363 17.40 8.57 17.03
CA ARG A 363 18.63 8.57 16.24
C ARG A 363 19.49 7.36 16.61
N SER A 364 20.08 6.73 15.62
CA SER A 364 20.89 5.51 15.78
C SER A 364 22.15 5.53 14.92
N PRO A 365 23.32 5.23 15.49
CA PRO A 365 24.54 5.07 14.72
C PRO A 365 24.59 3.75 13.93
N LEU A 366 23.71 2.80 14.23
CA LEU A 366 23.74 1.44 13.69
C LEU A 366 22.77 1.21 12.52
N HIS A 367 21.75 2.07 12.37
CA HIS A 367 20.76 1.93 11.31
C HIS A 367 20.93 2.98 10.22
N THR A 368 20.53 2.62 9.00
CA THR A 368 20.77 3.44 7.81
C THR A 368 19.56 4.24 7.32
N ALA A 369 18.36 3.98 7.87
CA ALA A 369 17.17 4.76 7.53
C ALA A 369 17.40 6.25 7.79
N GLY A 370 17.31 7.11 6.75
CA GLY A 370 17.50 8.55 6.84
C GLY A 370 18.91 9.01 7.22
N LYS A 371 19.91 8.13 7.12
CA LYS A 371 21.32 8.48 7.35
C LYS A 371 21.82 9.39 6.23
N VAL A 372 22.48 10.50 6.61
CA VAL A 372 23.10 11.45 5.68
C VAL A 372 24.59 11.54 6.03
N GLY A 373 25.48 11.26 5.08
CA GLY A 373 26.91 11.25 5.27
C GLY A 373 27.33 10.37 6.45
N ASP A 374 28.19 10.89 7.33
CA ASP A 374 28.65 10.21 8.55
C ASP A 374 27.70 10.39 9.75
N GLY A 375 26.59 11.08 9.57
CA GLY A 375 25.58 11.30 10.62
C GLY A 375 24.86 10.00 11.00
N PRO A 376 24.10 10.00 12.13
CA PRO A 376 23.30 8.88 12.55
C PRO A 376 22.08 8.71 11.64
N GLY A 377 21.65 7.46 11.45
CA GLY A 377 20.34 7.14 10.91
C GLY A 377 19.25 7.17 11.98
N TYR A 378 18.14 6.52 11.71
CA TYR A 378 16.99 6.41 12.61
C TYR A 378 16.68 4.95 12.93
N ALA A 379 16.18 4.71 14.14
CA ALA A 379 15.80 3.39 14.61
C ALA A 379 14.45 3.43 15.35
N LEU A 380 13.72 2.31 15.32
CA LEU A 380 12.55 2.08 16.14
C LEU A 380 12.97 1.60 17.53
N ARG A 381 12.43 2.21 18.57
CA ARG A 381 12.64 1.78 19.96
C ARG A 381 11.54 0.84 20.41
N PHE A 382 11.92 -0.30 21.02
CA PHE A 382 11.02 -1.36 21.45
C PHE A 382 10.05 -1.84 20.35
N PRO A 383 10.55 -2.17 19.14
CA PRO A 383 9.71 -2.59 18.04
C PRO A 383 9.09 -3.96 18.33
N ARG A 384 7.82 -4.12 18.00
CA ARG A 384 7.10 -5.40 18.03
C ARG A 384 6.23 -5.57 16.78
N ALA A 385 6.20 -6.76 16.24
CA ALA A 385 5.30 -7.08 15.14
C ALA A 385 3.84 -7.03 15.62
N VAL A 386 2.99 -6.43 14.81
CA VAL A 386 1.54 -6.36 15.03
C VAL A 386 0.77 -7.06 13.91
N SER A 387 1.47 -7.53 12.89
CA SER A 387 0.92 -8.41 11.87
C SER A 387 1.95 -9.48 11.49
N PHE A 388 1.48 -10.64 11.05
CA PHE A 388 2.27 -11.59 10.30
C PHE A 388 2.63 -11.02 8.92
N VAL A 389 3.26 -11.80 8.04
CA VAL A 389 3.65 -11.32 6.71
C VAL A 389 2.45 -10.78 5.93
N ARG A 390 2.60 -9.55 5.43
CA ARG A 390 1.62 -8.82 4.64
C ARG A 390 1.65 -9.32 3.19
N ALA A 391 0.74 -10.23 2.87
CA ALA A 391 0.62 -10.76 1.51
C ALA A 391 0.08 -9.74 0.49
N ASP A 392 -0.47 -8.62 0.99
CA ASP A 392 -1.03 -7.51 0.21
C ASP A 392 -0.02 -6.39 -0.09
N LYS A 393 1.26 -6.56 0.31
CA LYS A 393 2.31 -5.54 0.13
C LYS A 393 3.55 -6.10 -0.54
N LEU A 394 4.06 -5.37 -1.52
CA LEU A 394 5.39 -5.55 -2.06
C LEU A 394 6.43 -4.87 -1.15
N PRO A 395 7.71 -5.24 -1.21
CA PRO A 395 8.77 -4.56 -0.47
C PRO A 395 8.80 -3.04 -0.69
N GLU A 396 8.53 -2.59 -1.91
CA GLU A 396 8.48 -1.19 -2.29
C GLU A 396 7.25 -0.44 -1.74
N ASP A 397 6.24 -1.16 -1.24
CA ASP A 397 5.09 -0.59 -0.53
C ASP A 397 5.36 -0.36 0.97
N ALA A 398 6.54 -0.74 1.46
CA ALA A 398 6.96 -0.50 2.83
C ALA A 398 6.97 1.01 3.14
N THR A 399 6.94 1.33 4.44
CA THR A 399 7.13 2.70 4.90
C THR A 399 8.42 3.26 4.31
N THR A 400 8.36 4.48 3.78
CA THR A 400 9.53 5.12 3.16
C THR A 400 10.40 5.82 4.19
N VAL A 401 11.66 6.05 3.85
CA VAL A 401 12.59 6.87 4.66
C VAL A 401 11.99 8.26 4.93
N GLU A 402 11.35 8.88 3.95
CA GLU A 402 10.74 10.19 4.12
C GLU A 402 9.58 10.17 5.13
N GLU A 403 8.74 9.13 5.11
CA GLU A 403 7.68 8.94 6.12
C GLU A 403 8.26 8.78 7.52
N VAL A 404 9.37 8.02 7.68
CA VAL A 404 10.07 7.88 8.97
C VAL A 404 10.56 9.24 9.49
N LEU A 405 11.15 10.05 8.63
CA LEU A 405 11.63 11.39 9.01
C LEU A 405 10.49 12.31 9.44
N ARG A 406 9.37 12.28 8.74
CA ARG A 406 8.16 13.03 9.11
C ARG A 406 7.61 12.56 10.46
N MET A 407 7.50 11.25 10.68
CA MET A 407 7.06 10.69 11.97
C MET A 407 7.97 11.12 13.13
N PHE A 408 9.29 11.12 12.92
CA PHE A 408 10.25 11.59 13.92
C PHE A 408 10.09 13.08 14.24
N GLN A 409 9.83 13.91 13.24
CA GLN A 409 9.58 15.34 13.44
C GLN A 409 8.28 15.60 14.21
N MET A 410 7.23 14.82 13.95
CA MET A 410 5.95 14.92 14.66
C MET A 410 6.08 14.55 16.14
N GLN A 411 6.85 13.49 16.47
CA GLN A 411 7.13 13.14 17.88
C GLN A 411 7.76 14.28 18.67
N ARG A 412 8.60 15.11 18.05
CA ARG A 412 9.26 16.24 18.72
C ARG A 412 8.31 17.40 19.03
N LYS A 413 7.30 17.64 18.20
CA LYS A 413 6.33 18.71 18.43
C LYS A 413 5.45 18.43 19.65
N VAL A 414 5.03 17.17 19.83
CA VAL A 414 4.21 16.78 20.99
C VAL A 414 4.97 16.89 22.33
N LYS A 415 6.31 16.74 22.34
CA LYS A 415 7.14 16.90 23.56
C LYS A 415 7.42 18.35 23.95
N ILE A 416 7.07 19.33 23.14
CA ILE A 416 7.29 20.76 23.42
C ILE A 416 6.02 21.40 23.99
N GLU A 417 4.87 20.75 23.87
CA GLU A 417 3.57 21.23 24.37
C GLU A 417 3.20 20.65 25.77
N GLU A 418 4.03 19.79 26.36
CA GLU A 418 3.99 19.38 27.76
C GLU A 418 4.96 20.21 28.62
#